data_40d39adf4eaccd46c4d253b1ea09982a
#
_entry.id   40d39adf4eaccd46c4d253b1ea09982a
#
_cell.length_a   1.000
_cell.length_b   1.000
_cell.length_c   1.000
_cell.angle_alpha   90.00
_cell.angle_beta   90.00
_cell.angle_gamma   90.00
#
_symmetry.space_group_name_H-M   'P 1'
#
loop_
_entity.id
_entity.type
_entity.pdbx_description
1 polymer ?
#
loop_
_entity_poly.entity_id
_entity_poly.type
_entity_poly.pdbx_seq_one_letter_code
_entity_poly.pdbx_strand_id
1 'polypeptide(L)'
;ALYLPPAGGYRLGDLLTVMARLRRGCPWDRRQTHHSLRPYLIEEAYEVLEAIDAENPDMLCDELGDLLLQVVFHAQIAKENGQFDMEDVIHGVSSKMVHRHRHVFGEEEAETPEDVMRIWEEIKKEEKGQETQTKVLKGVPGNLPALMRSYKVQEKASQVGFDWDRPEDAFKKVEEEVQELKKACESGSKAEIEEELGDLLFAVVNVSRFYKVQPELALTATINKFIKRFEYVETQSAQQGKKLEDMTLE
;
A
#
# COMPACT_ATOMS: atom_id res chain seq x y z
N ALA A 1 -38.66 -4.57 13.22
CA ALA A 1 -39.20 -3.47 12.43
C ALA A 1 -38.52 -3.50 11.06
N LEU A 2 -39.34 -3.35 9.99
CA LEU A 2 -38.82 -3.24 8.63
C LEU A 2 -37.93 -1.99 8.55
N TYR A 3 -36.70 -2.15 8.04
CA TYR A 3 -35.86 -1.02 7.76
C TYR A 3 -36.31 -0.38 6.43
N LEU A 4 -36.71 0.87 6.47
CA LEU A 4 -37.06 1.64 5.28
C LEU A 4 -35.87 2.55 4.95
N PRO A 5 -35.37 2.52 3.69
CA PRO A 5 -34.27 3.41 3.28
C PRO A 5 -34.75 4.88 3.36
N PRO A 6 -33.83 5.83 3.65
CA PRO A 6 -34.18 7.25 3.71
C PRO A 6 -34.55 7.77 2.31
N ALA A 7 -35.56 8.65 2.26
CA ALA A 7 -36.11 9.17 1.01
C ALA A 7 -35.14 9.99 0.15
N GLY A 8 -34.02 10.44 0.71
CA GLY A 8 -32.99 11.26 0.05
C GLY A 8 -31.67 10.53 -0.23
N GLY A 9 -31.66 9.20 -0.18
CA GLY A 9 -30.42 8.40 -0.26
C GLY A 9 -29.69 8.26 1.09
N TYR A 10 -28.71 7.37 1.14
CA TYR A 10 -27.93 7.09 2.35
C TYR A 10 -26.84 8.13 2.56
N ARG A 11 -26.57 8.45 3.83
CA ARG A 11 -25.48 9.29 4.29
C ARG A 11 -24.59 8.48 5.25
N LEU A 12 -23.43 9.01 5.60
CA LEU A 12 -22.50 8.34 6.53
C LEU A 12 -23.18 7.92 7.84
N GLY A 13 -24.03 8.74 8.44
CA GLY A 13 -24.77 8.39 9.64
C GLY A 13 -25.72 7.21 9.47
N ASP A 14 -26.31 7.06 8.26
CA ASP A 14 -27.14 5.92 7.93
C ASP A 14 -26.30 4.64 7.80
N LEU A 15 -25.12 4.72 7.17
CA LEU A 15 -24.17 3.61 7.07
C LEU A 15 -23.73 3.12 8.46
N LEU A 16 -23.43 4.03 9.39
CA LEU A 16 -23.13 3.67 10.79
C LEU A 16 -24.29 2.95 11.45
N THR A 17 -25.52 3.40 11.20
CA THR A 17 -26.74 2.77 11.73
C THR A 17 -26.95 1.38 11.13
N VAL A 18 -26.73 1.22 9.82
CA VAL A 18 -26.78 -0.06 9.11
C VAL A 18 -25.78 -1.03 9.71
N MET A 19 -24.52 -0.63 9.86
CA MET A 19 -23.46 -1.47 10.44
C MET A 19 -23.80 -1.91 11.86
N ALA A 20 -24.26 -1.01 12.71
CA ALA A 20 -24.68 -1.35 14.07
C ALA A 20 -25.85 -2.36 14.12
N ARG A 21 -26.74 -2.34 13.10
CA ARG A 21 -27.82 -3.34 12.94
C ARG A 21 -27.31 -4.68 12.45
N LEU A 22 -26.41 -4.68 11.46
CA LEU A 22 -25.77 -5.89 10.93
C LEU A 22 -25.03 -6.62 12.06
N ARG A 23 -24.23 -5.92 12.86
CA ARG A 23 -23.53 -6.50 14.00
C ARG A 23 -24.44 -7.17 15.03
N ARG A 24 -25.66 -6.68 15.19
CA ARG A 24 -26.65 -7.29 16.12
C ARG A 24 -27.45 -8.40 15.47
N GLY A 25 -27.80 -8.28 14.19
CA GLY A 25 -28.80 -9.10 13.51
C GLY A 25 -28.24 -10.17 12.59
N CYS A 26 -27.09 -9.93 11.95
CA CYS A 26 -26.48 -10.88 11.03
C CYS A 26 -25.51 -11.83 11.76
N PRO A 27 -25.71 -13.15 11.65
CA PRO A 27 -24.83 -14.13 12.29
C PRO A 27 -23.38 -14.08 11.81
N TRP A 28 -23.15 -13.68 10.56
CA TRP A 28 -21.80 -13.56 10.00
C TRP A 28 -21.11 -12.29 10.51
N ASP A 29 -21.74 -11.12 10.35
CA ASP A 29 -21.16 -9.85 10.81
C ASP A 29 -20.84 -9.87 12.30
N ARG A 30 -21.74 -10.41 13.12
CA ARG A 30 -21.55 -10.50 14.58
C ARG A 30 -20.31 -11.28 15.01
N ARG A 31 -19.85 -12.24 14.20
CA ARG A 31 -18.67 -13.05 14.51
C ARG A 31 -17.35 -12.39 14.07
N GLN A 32 -17.42 -11.35 13.25
CA GLN A 32 -16.21 -10.72 12.75
C GLN A 32 -15.43 -10.02 13.87
N THR A 33 -14.12 -10.06 13.75
CA THR A 33 -13.13 -9.41 14.61
C THR A 33 -12.18 -8.57 13.77
N HIS A 34 -11.39 -7.69 14.38
CA HIS A 34 -10.32 -6.99 13.69
C HIS A 34 -9.39 -7.94 12.92
N HIS A 35 -9.12 -9.13 13.46
CA HIS A 35 -8.25 -10.12 12.81
C HIS A 35 -8.90 -10.81 11.63
N SER A 36 -10.20 -11.18 11.73
CA SER A 36 -10.89 -11.87 10.64
C SER A 36 -11.14 -10.98 9.43
N LEU A 37 -11.20 -9.65 9.62
CA LEU A 37 -11.41 -8.67 8.56
C LEU A 37 -10.12 -8.22 7.86
N ARG A 38 -8.94 -8.61 8.35
CA ARG A 38 -7.67 -8.23 7.71
C ARG A 38 -7.54 -8.62 6.24
N PRO A 39 -7.92 -9.84 5.81
CA PRO A 39 -7.90 -10.19 4.39
C PRO A 39 -8.76 -9.28 3.53
N TYR A 40 -10.00 -9.02 3.95
CA TYR A 40 -10.94 -8.15 3.23
C TYR A 40 -10.41 -6.72 3.09
N LEU A 41 -9.84 -6.13 4.15
CA LEU A 41 -9.24 -4.79 4.06
C LEU A 41 -8.12 -4.70 3.01
N ILE A 42 -7.35 -5.78 2.83
CA ILE A 42 -6.30 -5.84 1.80
C ILE A 42 -6.93 -6.00 0.42
N GLU A 43 -7.94 -6.86 0.29
CA GLU A 43 -8.70 -7.12 -0.93
C GLU A 43 -9.31 -5.83 -1.47
N GLU A 44 -10.16 -5.14 -0.67
CA GLU A 44 -10.76 -3.87 -1.05
C GLU A 44 -9.73 -2.79 -1.44
N ALA A 45 -8.59 -2.76 -0.74
CA ALA A 45 -7.51 -1.82 -1.10
C ALA A 45 -6.91 -2.11 -2.48
N TYR A 46 -6.79 -3.37 -2.88
CA TYR A 46 -6.31 -3.76 -4.20
C TYR A 46 -7.38 -3.58 -5.29
N GLU A 47 -8.65 -3.78 -4.98
CA GLU A 47 -9.77 -3.53 -5.90
C GLU A 47 -9.91 -2.04 -6.21
N VAL A 48 -9.69 -1.15 -5.22
CA VAL A 48 -9.55 0.30 -5.46
C VAL A 48 -8.39 0.59 -6.43
N LEU A 49 -7.23 -0.08 -6.29
CA LEU A 49 -6.12 0.12 -7.22
C LEU A 49 -6.46 -0.36 -8.63
N GLU A 50 -7.15 -1.49 -8.76
CA GLU A 50 -7.60 -2.01 -10.05
C GLU A 50 -8.59 -1.05 -10.73
N ALA A 51 -9.52 -0.48 -9.98
CA ALA A 51 -10.48 0.52 -10.48
C ALA A 51 -9.79 1.81 -10.96
N ILE A 52 -8.72 2.24 -10.25
CA ILE A 52 -7.87 3.37 -10.66
C ILE A 52 -7.14 3.03 -11.97
N ASP A 53 -6.51 1.86 -12.06
CA ASP A 53 -5.77 1.41 -13.23
C ASP A 53 -6.68 1.22 -14.47
N ALA A 54 -7.96 0.86 -14.24
CA ALA A 54 -8.98 0.74 -15.27
C ALA A 54 -9.54 2.09 -15.73
N GLU A 55 -9.19 3.20 -15.07
CA GLU A 55 -9.74 4.55 -15.31
C GLU A 55 -11.29 4.56 -15.32
N ASN A 56 -11.91 3.71 -14.49
CA ASN A 56 -13.36 3.53 -14.42
C ASN A 56 -13.94 4.21 -13.15
N PRO A 57 -14.59 5.39 -13.30
CA PRO A 57 -15.12 6.13 -12.15
C PRO A 57 -16.25 5.41 -11.39
N ASP A 58 -17.07 4.61 -12.08
CA ASP A 58 -18.17 3.90 -11.45
C ASP A 58 -17.63 2.75 -10.58
N MET A 59 -16.68 1.98 -11.11
CA MET A 59 -15.96 0.95 -10.36
C MET A 59 -15.22 1.56 -9.17
N LEU A 60 -14.50 2.66 -9.37
CA LEU A 60 -13.78 3.36 -8.29
C LEU A 60 -14.74 3.83 -7.18
N CYS A 61 -15.95 4.28 -7.54
CA CYS A 61 -16.96 4.68 -6.56
C CYS A 61 -17.43 3.49 -5.72
N ASP A 62 -17.61 2.34 -6.34
CA ASP A 62 -18.04 1.09 -5.68
C ASP A 62 -16.96 0.61 -4.71
N GLU A 63 -15.73 0.42 -5.18
CA GLU A 63 -14.62 -0.07 -4.37
C GLU A 63 -14.22 0.89 -3.22
N LEU A 64 -14.34 2.21 -3.42
CA LEU A 64 -14.19 3.17 -2.32
C LEU A 64 -15.29 3.02 -1.26
N GLY A 65 -16.49 2.61 -1.67
CA GLY A 65 -17.59 2.27 -0.77
C GLY A 65 -17.26 1.06 0.10
N ASP A 66 -16.71 0.00 -0.50
CA ASP A 66 -16.32 -1.23 0.20
C ASP A 66 -15.11 -1.01 1.12
N LEU A 67 -14.12 -0.24 0.69
CA LEU A 67 -13.03 0.19 1.56
C LEU A 67 -13.53 1.03 2.75
N LEU A 68 -14.50 1.94 2.54
CA LEU A 68 -15.14 2.70 3.60
C LEU A 68 -15.91 1.78 4.55
N LEU A 69 -16.58 0.74 4.03
CA LEU A 69 -17.27 -0.26 4.84
C LEU A 69 -16.29 -0.95 5.80
N GLN A 70 -15.06 -1.31 5.38
CA GLN A 70 -14.05 -1.88 6.26
C GLN A 70 -13.70 -0.92 7.41
N VAL A 71 -13.54 0.37 7.12
CA VAL A 71 -13.26 1.39 8.16
C VAL A 71 -14.40 1.46 9.16
N VAL A 72 -15.65 1.54 8.68
CA VAL A 72 -16.85 1.59 9.53
C VAL A 72 -17.03 0.32 10.36
N PHE A 73 -16.73 -0.83 9.78
CA PHE A 73 -16.80 -2.13 10.46
C PHE A 73 -15.82 -2.20 11.63
N HIS A 74 -14.55 -1.82 11.37
CA HIS A 74 -13.53 -1.76 12.42
C HIS A 74 -13.90 -0.77 13.53
N ALA A 75 -14.41 0.41 13.19
CA ALA A 75 -14.86 1.40 14.16
C ALA A 75 -16.03 0.90 15.01
N GLN A 76 -16.98 0.16 14.41
CA GLN A 76 -18.10 -0.43 15.11
C GLN A 76 -17.64 -1.53 16.09
N ILE A 77 -16.70 -2.39 15.71
CA ILE A 77 -16.13 -3.41 16.60
C ILE A 77 -15.42 -2.74 17.78
N ALA A 78 -14.64 -1.69 17.53
CA ALA A 78 -13.95 -0.94 18.58
C ALA A 78 -14.93 -0.29 19.56
N LYS A 79 -16.04 0.28 19.05
CA LYS A 79 -17.14 0.85 19.85
C LYS A 79 -17.79 -0.20 20.77
N GLU A 80 -18.03 -1.39 20.25
CA GLU A 80 -18.60 -2.52 21.04
C GLU A 80 -17.65 -2.95 22.16
N ASN A 81 -16.34 -2.80 21.97
CA ASN A 81 -15.31 -3.08 22.97
C ASN A 81 -15.00 -1.89 23.90
N GLY A 82 -15.69 -0.75 23.74
CA GLY A 82 -15.45 0.45 24.57
C GLY A 82 -14.10 1.12 24.34
N GLN A 83 -13.51 0.97 23.16
CA GLN A 83 -12.17 1.49 22.84
C GLN A 83 -12.23 2.87 22.18
N PHE A 84 -12.88 2.97 21.03
CA PHE A 84 -13.11 4.19 20.26
C PHE A 84 -14.30 3.97 19.31
N ASP A 85 -14.78 5.03 18.68
CA ASP A 85 -15.83 4.94 17.66
C ASP A 85 -15.47 5.73 16.38
N MET A 86 -16.42 5.83 15.46
CA MET A 86 -16.20 6.51 14.18
C MET A 86 -15.96 8.02 14.34
N GLU A 87 -16.55 8.65 15.36
CA GLU A 87 -16.31 10.07 15.64
C GLU A 87 -14.85 10.29 16.05
N ASP A 88 -14.29 9.41 16.86
CA ASP A 88 -12.87 9.44 17.23
C ASP A 88 -11.96 9.26 16.02
N VAL A 89 -12.32 8.35 15.10
CA VAL A 89 -11.57 8.13 13.84
C VAL A 89 -11.56 9.41 12.99
N ILE A 90 -12.75 10.01 12.79
CA ILE A 90 -12.91 11.25 12.02
C ILE A 90 -12.15 12.40 12.70
N HIS A 91 -12.34 12.56 14.01
CA HIS A 91 -11.64 13.60 14.77
C HIS A 91 -10.12 13.44 14.64
N GLY A 92 -9.61 12.23 14.84
CA GLY A 92 -8.18 11.94 14.78
C GLY A 92 -7.55 12.21 13.43
N VAL A 93 -8.21 11.86 12.32
CA VAL A 93 -7.68 12.15 10.98
C VAL A 93 -7.79 13.62 10.64
N SER A 94 -8.92 14.27 10.96
CA SER A 94 -9.13 15.68 10.68
C SER A 94 -8.15 16.57 11.45
N SER A 95 -7.96 16.32 12.75
CA SER A 95 -6.98 17.02 13.58
C SER A 95 -5.57 16.88 13.04
N LYS A 96 -5.17 15.69 12.60
CA LYS A 96 -3.88 15.47 11.94
C LYS A 96 -3.75 16.27 10.66
N MET A 97 -4.78 16.30 9.83
CA MET A 97 -4.75 17.05 8.57
C MET A 97 -4.60 18.55 8.82
N VAL A 98 -5.38 19.11 9.73
CA VAL A 98 -5.29 20.53 10.11
C VAL A 98 -3.91 20.84 10.68
N HIS A 99 -3.42 20.03 11.62
CA HIS A 99 -2.14 20.28 12.29
C HIS A 99 -0.93 20.17 11.35
N ARG A 100 -0.97 19.24 10.38
CA ARG A 100 0.14 19.01 9.45
C ARG A 100 0.12 19.91 8.22
N HIS A 101 -0.97 20.60 7.95
CA HIS A 101 -1.09 21.55 6.83
C HIS A 101 -1.10 22.99 7.34
N ARG A 102 -0.07 23.36 8.11
CA ARG A 102 0.08 24.72 8.68
C ARG A 102 0.12 25.82 7.64
N HIS A 103 0.54 25.50 6.41
CA HIS A 103 0.50 26.38 5.25
C HIS A 103 -0.92 26.62 4.70
N VAL A 104 -1.92 25.81 5.08
CA VAL A 104 -3.34 25.99 4.70
C VAL A 104 -4.17 26.51 5.86
N PHE A 105 -3.91 26.02 7.08
CA PHE A 105 -4.71 26.29 8.27
C PHE A 105 -4.00 27.15 9.32
N GLY A 106 -2.75 27.53 9.10
CA GLY A 106 -1.91 28.33 9.98
C GLY A 106 -1.23 29.48 9.23
N GLU A 107 -0.08 29.91 9.74
CA GLU A 107 0.67 31.06 9.24
C GLU A 107 1.98 30.68 8.51
N GLU A 108 2.28 29.39 8.40
CA GLU A 108 3.47 28.92 7.69
C GLU A 108 3.26 29.03 6.17
N GLU A 109 4.28 29.50 5.47
CA GLU A 109 4.26 29.57 4.01
C GLU A 109 4.94 28.35 3.39
N ALA A 110 4.36 27.80 2.32
CA ALA A 110 4.96 26.77 1.50
C ALA A 110 4.63 27.05 0.04
N GLU A 111 5.65 27.30 -0.77
CA GLU A 111 5.49 27.66 -2.19
C GLU A 111 5.62 26.42 -3.09
N THR A 112 6.29 25.38 -2.62
CA THR A 112 6.56 24.16 -3.39
C THR A 112 6.02 22.91 -2.70
N PRO A 113 5.72 21.84 -3.46
CA PRO A 113 5.39 20.54 -2.86
C PRO A 113 6.48 20.01 -1.91
N GLU A 114 7.74 20.33 -2.19
CA GLU A 114 8.89 19.95 -1.38
C GLU A 114 8.85 20.62 0.00
N ASP A 115 8.47 21.90 0.08
CA ASP A 115 8.28 22.64 1.35
C ASP A 115 7.17 21.97 2.18
N VAL A 116 6.05 21.64 1.54
CA VAL A 116 4.93 20.95 2.20
C VAL A 116 5.40 19.62 2.79
N MET A 117 6.14 18.82 2.02
CA MET A 117 6.65 17.53 2.47
C MET A 117 7.64 17.68 3.63
N ARG A 118 8.52 18.68 3.61
CA ARG A 118 9.46 18.98 4.69
C ARG A 118 8.74 19.33 5.99
N ILE A 119 7.80 20.27 5.94
CA ILE A 119 6.97 20.69 7.09
C ILE A 119 6.24 19.47 7.67
N TRP A 120 5.64 18.67 6.81
CA TRP A 120 4.86 17.50 7.23
C TRP A 120 5.71 16.42 7.93
N GLU A 121 6.92 16.18 7.44
CA GLU A 121 7.84 15.21 8.05
C GLU A 121 8.42 15.72 9.38
N GLU A 122 8.69 17.02 9.52
CA GLU A 122 9.11 17.64 10.77
C GLU A 122 8.04 17.47 11.85
N ILE A 123 6.80 17.85 11.57
CA ILE A 123 5.68 17.71 12.50
C ILE A 123 5.47 16.24 12.89
N LYS A 124 5.58 15.33 11.92
CA LYS A 124 5.40 13.89 12.14
C LYS A 124 6.49 13.26 13.01
N LYS A 125 7.73 13.79 12.95
CA LYS A 125 8.82 13.41 13.85
C LYS A 125 8.54 13.88 15.28
N GLU A 126 8.07 15.12 15.43
CA GLU A 126 7.67 15.68 16.73
C GLU A 126 6.54 14.87 17.38
N GLU A 127 5.46 14.62 16.65
CA GLU A 127 4.31 13.84 17.13
C GLU A 127 4.68 12.44 17.63
N LYS A 128 5.65 11.78 16.98
CA LYS A 128 6.05 10.42 17.29
C LYS A 128 7.16 10.31 18.33
N GLY A 129 7.73 11.40 18.80
CA GLY A 129 8.88 11.39 19.72
C GLY A 129 10.07 10.59 19.16
N GLN A 130 10.31 10.67 17.86
CA GLN A 130 11.35 9.88 17.18
C GLN A 130 12.71 10.60 17.29
N GLU A 131 13.38 10.42 18.42
CA GLU A 131 14.67 11.07 18.72
C GLU A 131 15.86 10.55 17.92
N THR A 132 15.76 9.34 17.34
CA THR A 132 16.83 8.73 16.54
C THR A 132 16.32 8.24 15.19
N GLN A 133 17.19 8.29 14.18
CA GLN A 133 16.83 7.81 12.84
C GLN A 133 16.46 6.32 12.84
N THR A 134 17.09 5.51 13.67
CA THR A 134 16.71 4.10 13.83
C THR A 134 15.27 3.93 14.32
N LYS A 135 14.79 4.80 15.23
CA LYS A 135 13.36 4.78 15.64
C LYS A 135 12.44 5.17 14.47
N VAL A 136 12.87 6.10 13.61
CA VAL A 136 12.15 6.48 12.38
C VAL A 136 12.03 5.29 11.43
N LEU A 137 13.13 4.58 11.17
CA LEU A 137 13.15 3.40 10.29
C LEU A 137 12.29 2.26 10.87
N LYS A 138 12.41 1.98 12.17
CA LYS A 138 11.58 0.98 12.88
C LYS A 138 10.09 1.37 12.93
N GLY A 139 9.76 2.63 12.74
CA GLY A 139 8.38 3.14 12.64
C GLY A 139 7.71 2.84 11.31
N VAL A 140 8.43 2.33 10.31
CA VAL A 140 7.84 1.82 9.06
C VAL A 140 7.11 0.50 9.38
N PRO A 141 5.80 0.38 9.04
CA PRO A 141 5.02 -0.80 9.39
C PRO A 141 5.64 -2.10 8.85
N GLY A 142 5.82 -3.08 9.74
CA GLY A 142 6.45 -4.36 9.38
C GLY A 142 5.61 -5.24 8.45
N ASN A 143 4.31 -5.00 8.40
CA ASN A 143 3.35 -5.77 7.59
C ASN A 143 3.14 -5.20 6.18
N LEU A 144 3.86 -4.15 5.79
CA LEU A 144 3.84 -3.69 4.40
C LEU A 144 4.43 -4.76 3.48
N PRO A 145 3.97 -4.86 2.21
CA PRO A 145 4.66 -5.61 1.17
C PRO A 145 6.15 -5.24 1.13
N ALA A 146 7.01 -6.22 0.87
CA ALA A 146 8.44 -6.06 1.08
C ALA A 146 9.05 -4.93 0.23
N LEU A 147 8.64 -4.78 -1.03
CA LEU A 147 9.14 -3.71 -1.90
C LEU A 147 8.65 -2.33 -1.43
N MET A 148 7.40 -2.21 -0.99
CA MET A 148 6.90 -0.96 -0.39
C MET A 148 7.64 -0.61 0.90
N ARG A 149 7.90 -1.61 1.75
CA ARG A 149 8.64 -1.40 3.00
C ARG A 149 10.07 -0.97 2.72
N SER A 150 10.76 -1.62 1.80
CA SER A 150 12.12 -1.27 1.37
C SER A 150 12.18 0.16 0.84
N TYR A 151 11.24 0.54 -0.03
CA TYR A 151 11.13 1.91 -0.54
C TYR A 151 11.00 2.93 0.60
N LYS A 152 10.08 2.71 1.54
CA LYS A 152 9.86 3.62 2.68
C LYS A 152 11.05 3.69 3.64
N VAL A 153 11.74 2.58 3.89
CA VAL A 153 12.93 2.56 4.75
C VAL A 153 14.06 3.37 4.10
N GLN A 154 14.30 3.17 2.81
CA GLN A 154 15.32 3.90 2.06
C GLN A 154 14.97 5.40 1.94
N GLU A 155 13.70 5.73 1.67
CA GLU A 155 13.22 7.12 1.66
C GLU A 155 13.49 7.81 3.00
N LYS A 156 13.24 7.13 4.12
CA LYS A 156 13.54 7.68 5.45
C LYS A 156 15.05 7.80 5.72
N ALA A 157 15.87 6.90 5.20
CA ALA A 157 17.31 6.99 5.33
C ALA A 157 17.87 8.16 4.52
N SER A 158 17.37 8.39 3.30
CA SER A 158 17.81 9.49 2.45
C SER A 158 17.54 10.88 3.04
N GLN A 159 16.48 11.04 3.85
CA GLN A 159 16.16 12.30 4.52
C GLN A 159 17.24 12.81 5.50
N VAL A 160 18.17 11.97 5.89
CA VAL A 160 19.31 12.34 6.76
C VAL A 160 20.65 12.24 6.04
N GLY A 161 20.62 12.24 4.70
CA GLY A 161 21.83 12.18 3.88
C GLY A 161 22.45 10.79 3.72
N PHE A 162 21.74 9.73 4.17
CA PHE A 162 22.19 8.36 3.91
C PHE A 162 21.60 7.88 2.58
N ASP A 163 22.22 8.34 1.50
CA ASP A 163 21.80 8.12 0.12
C ASP A 163 22.97 8.22 -0.86
N TRP A 164 22.76 7.72 -2.07
CA TRP A 164 23.67 7.96 -3.19
C TRP A 164 23.45 9.39 -3.73
N ASP A 165 24.52 10.02 -4.19
CA ASP A 165 24.45 11.37 -4.77
C ASP A 165 23.70 11.39 -6.12
N ARG A 166 23.76 10.30 -6.87
CA ARG A 166 23.21 10.19 -8.23
C ARG A 166 22.59 8.82 -8.51
N PRO A 167 21.59 8.76 -9.39
CA PRO A 167 20.96 7.50 -9.80
C PRO A 167 21.97 6.49 -10.37
N GLU A 168 23.02 6.97 -11.09
CA GLU A 168 24.03 6.12 -11.70
C GLU A 168 24.83 5.31 -10.67
N ASP A 169 25.00 5.85 -9.46
CA ASP A 169 25.69 5.15 -8.40
C ASP A 169 24.80 4.05 -7.77
N ALA A 170 23.50 4.30 -7.71
CA ALA A 170 22.52 3.26 -7.34
C ALA A 170 22.47 2.12 -8.38
N PHE A 171 22.59 2.43 -9.69
CA PHE A 171 22.69 1.40 -10.73
C PHE A 171 23.95 0.55 -10.61
N LYS A 172 25.10 1.15 -10.28
CA LYS A 172 26.34 0.39 -10.04
C LYS A 172 26.17 -0.63 -8.91
N LYS A 173 25.42 -0.25 -7.86
CA LYS A 173 25.11 -1.20 -6.77
C LYS A 173 24.25 -2.36 -7.26
N VAL A 174 23.26 -2.12 -8.14
CA VAL A 174 22.51 -3.22 -8.78
C VAL A 174 23.43 -4.15 -9.58
N GLU A 175 24.39 -3.59 -10.34
CA GLU A 175 25.36 -4.39 -11.10
C GLU A 175 26.26 -5.23 -10.19
N GLU A 176 26.69 -4.67 -9.04
CA GLU A 176 27.45 -5.36 -8.00
C GLU A 176 26.66 -6.55 -7.45
N GLU A 177 25.41 -6.32 -6.98
CA GLU A 177 24.55 -7.35 -6.42
C GLU A 177 24.23 -8.48 -7.43
N VAL A 178 24.08 -8.14 -8.71
CA VAL A 178 23.94 -9.15 -9.77
C VAL A 178 25.18 -10.06 -9.85
N GLN A 179 26.39 -9.52 -9.68
CA GLN A 179 27.62 -10.31 -9.70
C GLN A 179 27.78 -11.17 -8.44
N GLU A 180 27.37 -10.65 -7.28
CA GLU A 180 27.39 -11.37 -6.00
C GLU A 180 26.39 -12.53 -6.02
N LEU A 181 25.19 -12.29 -6.49
CA LEU A 181 24.18 -13.36 -6.70
C LEU A 181 24.69 -14.45 -7.66
N LYS A 182 25.37 -14.10 -8.76
CA LYS A 182 25.96 -15.09 -9.65
C LYS A 182 26.99 -15.97 -8.95
N LYS A 183 27.89 -15.37 -8.16
CA LYS A 183 28.87 -16.12 -7.37
C LYS A 183 28.22 -17.03 -6.33
N ALA A 184 27.17 -16.54 -5.64
CA ALA A 184 26.41 -17.35 -4.71
C ALA A 184 25.72 -18.55 -5.41
N CYS A 185 25.21 -18.35 -6.61
CA CYS A 185 24.64 -19.45 -7.43
C CYS A 185 25.72 -20.50 -7.82
N GLU A 186 26.94 -20.05 -8.10
CA GLU A 186 28.07 -20.94 -8.42
C GLU A 186 28.53 -21.75 -7.19
N SER A 187 28.49 -21.15 -5.98
CA SER A 187 28.80 -21.85 -4.72
C SER A 187 27.77 -22.92 -4.36
N GLY A 188 26.52 -22.77 -4.83
CA GLY A 188 25.40 -23.67 -4.53
C GLY A 188 24.86 -23.52 -3.10
N SER A 189 25.30 -22.53 -2.33
CA SER A 189 24.82 -22.24 -0.99
C SER A 189 23.44 -21.54 -1.05
N LYS A 190 22.39 -22.24 -0.66
CA LYS A 190 21.02 -21.66 -0.64
C LYS A 190 20.93 -20.43 0.23
N ALA A 191 21.64 -20.38 1.35
CA ALA A 191 21.61 -19.23 2.25
C ALA A 191 22.26 -17.99 1.62
N GLU A 192 23.39 -18.15 0.95
CA GLU A 192 24.05 -17.07 0.21
C GLU A 192 23.19 -16.58 -0.96
N ILE A 193 22.57 -17.49 -1.73
CA ILE A 193 21.64 -17.13 -2.82
C ILE A 193 20.46 -16.33 -2.28
N GLU A 194 19.90 -16.70 -1.13
CA GLU A 194 18.77 -16.00 -0.51
C GLU A 194 19.17 -14.60 -0.03
N GLU A 195 20.37 -14.43 0.54
CA GLU A 195 20.94 -13.16 0.96
C GLU A 195 21.16 -12.24 -0.24
N GLU A 196 21.91 -12.66 -1.24
CA GLU A 196 22.23 -11.85 -2.41
C GLU A 196 21.01 -11.50 -3.28
N LEU A 197 20.01 -12.40 -3.35
CA LEU A 197 18.75 -12.10 -4.01
C LEU A 197 18.00 -10.99 -3.25
N GLY A 198 18.03 -11.02 -1.93
CA GLY A 198 17.47 -9.96 -1.09
C GLY A 198 18.14 -8.61 -1.32
N ASP A 199 19.46 -8.58 -1.38
CA ASP A 199 20.27 -7.37 -1.58
C ASP A 199 20.08 -6.79 -3.00
N LEU A 200 19.99 -7.65 -4.01
CA LEU A 200 19.66 -7.24 -5.37
C LEU A 200 18.27 -6.58 -5.44
N LEU A 201 17.24 -7.18 -4.82
CA LEU A 201 15.90 -6.60 -4.79
C LEU A 201 15.90 -5.25 -4.05
N PHE A 202 16.66 -5.13 -2.97
CA PHE A 202 16.79 -3.89 -2.21
C PHE A 202 17.49 -2.79 -3.01
N ALA A 203 18.54 -3.13 -3.76
CA ALA A 203 19.24 -2.22 -4.66
C ALA A 203 18.35 -1.74 -5.81
N VAL A 204 17.52 -2.64 -6.42
CA VAL A 204 16.54 -2.28 -7.46
C VAL A 204 15.49 -1.31 -6.90
N VAL A 205 15.01 -1.53 -5.69
CA VAL A 205 14.09 -0.59 -5.02
C VAL A 205 14.73 0.78 -4.82
N ASN A 206 16.03 0.84 -4.53
CA ASN A 206 16.72 2.12 -4.40
C ASN A 206 16.73 2.90 -5.73
N VAL A 207 17.01 2.24 -6.83
CA VAL A 207 16.90 2.86 -8.17
C VAL A 207 15.48 3.39 -8.40
N SER A 208 14.44 2.59 -8.11
CA SER A 208 13.04 3.01 -8.30
C SER A 208 12.69 4.29 -7.53
N ARG A 209 13.29 4.47 -6.35
CA ARG A 209 13.10 5.64 -5.51
C ARG A 209 13.65 6.92 -6.16
N PHE A 210 14.82 6.87 -6.79
CA PHE A 210 15.38 8.01 -7.53
C PHE A 210 14.44 8.52 -8.62
N TYR A 211 13.73 7.60 -9.28
CA TYR A 211 12.75 7.92 -10.33
C TYR A 211 11.33 8.12 -9.81
N LYS A 212 11.13 8.11 -8.47
CA LYS A 212 9.80 8.24 -7.82
C LYS A 212 8.79 7.19 -8.32
N VAL A 213 9.26 6.01 -8.71
CA VAL A 213 8.43 4.87 -9.13
C VAL A 213 8.19 3.96 -7.93
N GLN A 214 6.93 3.64 -7.66
CA GLN A 214 6.58 2.71 -6.59
C GLN A 214 6.82 1.26 -7.08
N PRO A 215 7.79 0.52 -6.51
CA PRO A 215 8.23 -0.76 -7.07
C PRO A 215 7.18 -1.87 -6.95
N GLU A 216 6.34 -1.85 -5.92
CA GLU A 216 5.25 -2.82 -5.77
C GLU A 216 4.23 -2.68 -6.90
N LEU A 217 3.80 -1.45 -7.20
CA LEU A 217 2.85 -1.17 -8.26
C LEU A 217 3.46 -1.46 -9.65
N ALA A 218 4.74 -1.13 -9.86
CA ALA A 218 5.43 -1.42 -11.10
C ALA A 218 5.54 -2.93 -11.36
N LEU A 219 5.79 -3.73 -10.32
CA LEU A 219 5.82 -5.18 -10.43
C LEU A 219 4.42 -5.75 -10.68
N THR A 220 3.39 -5.26 -9.98
CA THR A 220 1.99 -5.64 -10.21
C THR A 220 1.57 -5.37 -11.65
N ALA A 221 1.86 -4.19 -12.20
CA ALA A 221 1.57 -3.88 -13.60
C ALA A 221 2.31 -4.82 -14.58
N THR A 222 3.53 -5.24 -14.23
CA THR A 222 4.29 -6.20 -15.04
C THR A 222 3.68 -7.60 -14.98
N ILE A 223 3.20 -8.04 -13.82
CA ILE A 223 2.49 -9.31 -13.65
C ILE A 223 1.22 -9.31 -14.53
N ASN A 224 0.41 -8.26 -14.44
CA ASN A 224 -0.82 -8.14 -15.23
C ASN A 224 -0.52 -8.12 -16.74
N LYS A 225 0.54 -7.43 -17.16
CA LYS A 225 1.01 -7.44 -18.54
C LYS A 225 1.45 -8.86 -18.99
N PHE A 226 2.13 -9.60 -18.13
CA PHE A 226 2.53 -10.98 -18.42
C PHE A 226 1.30 -11.88 -18.60
N ILE A 227 0.31 -11.81 -17.70
CA ILE A 227 -0.93 -12.59 -17.78
C ILE A 227 -1.66 -12.31 -19.10
N LYS A 228 -1.84 -11.04 -19.48
CA LYS A 228 -2.48 -10.66 -20.75
C LYS A 228 -1.73 -11.21 -21.97
N ARG A 229 -0.39 -11.21 -21.92
CA ARG A 229 0.43 -11.76 -23.02
C ARG A 229 0.32 -13.27 -23.08
N PHE A 230 0.29 -13.93 -21.93
CA PHE A 230 0.15 -15.38 -21.86
C PHE A 230 -1.24 -15.83 -22.37
N GLU A 231 -2.31 -15.13 -22.01
CA GLU A 231 -3.66 -15.34 -22.55
C GLU A 231 -3.70 -15.24 -24.09
N TYR A 232 -3.00 -14.26 -24.66
CA TYR A 232 -2.87 -14.15 -26.10
C TYR A 232 -2.15 -15.35 -26.69
N VAL A 233 -1.03 -15.80 -26.10
CA VAL A 233 -0.28 -16.97 -26.56
C VAL A 233 -1.15 -18.24 -26.48
N GLU A 234 -1.87 -18.42 -25.37
CA GLU A 234 -2.78 -19.55 -25.18
C GLU A 234 -3.88 -19.58 -26.25
N THR A 235 -4.51 -18.43 -26.49
CA THR A 235 -5.55 -18.29 -27.53
C THR A 235 -5.01 -18.62 -28.93
N GLN A 236 -3.82 -18.09 -29.28
CA GLN A 236 -3.20 -18.36 -30.59
C GLN A 236 -2.76 -19.84 -30.73
N SER A 237 -2.24 -20.44 -29.67
CA SER A 237 -1.88 -21.85 -29.63
C SER A 237 -3.10 -22.73 -29.91
N ALA A 238 -4.22 -22.47 -29.22
CA ALA A 238 -5.47 -23.21 -29.39
C ALA A 238 -6.01 -23.09 -30.83
N GLN A 239 -5.96 -21.88 -31.42
CA GLN A 239 -6.37 -21.65 -32.81
C GLN A 239 -5.50 -22.43 -33.82
N GLN A 240 -4.23 -22.64 -33.53
CA GLN A 240 -3.30 -23.39 -34.37
C GLN A 240 -3.32 -24.90 -34.09
N GLY A 241 -4.11 -25.35 -33.12
CA GLY A 241 -4.16 -26.75 -32.70
C GLY A 241 -2.86 -27.25 -32.04
N LYS A 242 -2.02 -26.34 -31.56
CA LYS A 242 -0.77 -26.65 -30.86
C LYS A 242 -1.00 -26.67 -29.36
N LYS A 243 -0.25 -27.49 -28.65
CA LYS A 243 -0.22 -27.47 -27.19
C LYS A 243 0.84 -26.47 -26.72
N LEU A 244 0.55 -25.76 -25.63
CA LEU A 244 1.51 -24.84 -25.01
C LEU A 244 2.84 -25.52 -24.64
N GLU A 245 2.77 -26.80 -24.22
CA GLU A 245 3.93 -27.63 -23.88
C GLU A 245 4.91 -27.84 -25.05
N ASP A 246 4.42 -27.72 -26.29
CA ASP A 246 5.19 -27.91 -27.51
C ASP A 246 5.76 -26.59 -28.08
N MET A 247 5.52 -25.47 -27.39
CA MET A 247 5.97 -24.14 -27.81
C MET A 247 7.29 -23.75 -27.13
N THR A 248 8.16 -23.05 -27.87
CA THR A 248 9.36 -22.42 -27.32
C THR A 248 9.06 -21.04 -26.77
N LEU A 249 9.94 -20.52 -25.93
CA LEU A 249 9.83 -19.16 -25.38
C LEU A 249 10.10 -18.06 -26.41
N GLU A 250 10.59 -18.41 -27.60
CA GLU A 250 10.88 -17.50 -28.74
C GLU A 250 9.68 -17.39 -29.70
#